data_a0294156cf1f40fd193c2fbfad8e3d71
#
_entry.id   a0294156cf1f40fd193c2fbfad8e3d71
#
_cell.length_a   1.000
_cell.length_b   1.000
_cell.length_c   1.000
_cell.angle_alpha   90.00
_cell.angle_beta   90.00
_cell.angle_gamma   90.00
#
_symmetry.space_group_name_H-M   'P 1'
#
loop_
_entity.id
_entity.type
_entity.pdbx_description
1 polymer ?
#
loop_
_entity_poly.entity_id
_entity_poly.type
_entity_poly.pdbx_seq_one_letter_code
_entity_poly.pdbx_strand_id
1 'polypeptide(L)'
;MYWQKRFDNKNPNEDLEQRILEIRRENKDFGYRRIYGNLRKQGLIVNKKRVQRIVQKLGIQVTSFTRKSRKYSSYKGKVGKVASNRIHRRFDTHIPYQKITTDTSEFKYYDIDDKGRMIIKKLYLDPFMDMCNREIVSYGVSQRPSAENIMNALNEAIKITSDCKYRRTFHSDQGWAYQMKAYSYKLKENKIFQSMSRKGNCHDNSVMENFFGIMKQEMYYGVVYYSYEQLKETIDKYIKYYNEKRIKEKLGWMSPVEYRLSLLAA
;
A
#
# COMPACT_ATOMS: atom_id res chain seq x y z
N MET A 1 -53.25 -5.41 15.44
CA MET A 1 -52.32 -5.77 16.58
C MET A 1 -51.00 -6.40 16.17
N TYR A 2 -50.92 -7.42 15.27
CA TYR A 2 -49.64 -8.06 14.90
C TYR A 2 -48.63 -7.09 14.22
N TRP A 3 -49.11 -6.28 13.30
CA TRP A 3 -48.27 -5.33 12.57
C TRP A 3 -47.88 -4.10 13.39
N GLN A 4 -48.75 -3.59 14.31
CA GLN A 4 -48.39 -2.51 15.24
C GLN A 4 -47.26 -2.91 16.19
N LYS A 5 -47.34 -4.11 16.82
CA LYS A 5 -46.26 -4.65 17.66
C LYS A 5 -44.92 -4.78 16.94
N ARG A 6 -44.93 -4.91 15.61
CA ARG A 6 -43.71 -5.02 14.79
C ARG A 6 -43.11 -3.64 14.46
N PHE A 7 -43.97 -2.59 14.39
CA PHE A 7 -43.51 -1.20 14.23
C PHE A 7 -42.98 -0.60 15.55
N ASP A 8 -43.54 -1.02 16.68
CA ASP A 8 -43.15 -0.55 18.01
C ASP A 8 -41.90 -1.23 18.54
N ASN A 9 -41.45 -2.32 17.93
CA ASN A 9 -40.21 -2.99 18.32
C ASN A 9 -38.99 -2.13 17.92
N LYS A 10 -38.23 -1.70 18.92
CA LYS A 10 -36.90 -1.07 18.73
C LYS A 10 -36.06 -1.90 17.75
N ASN A 11 -35.39 -1.23 16.84
CA ASN A 11 -34.48 -1.89 15.91
C ASN A 11 -33.38 -2.61 16.67
N PRO A 12 -33.32 -3.98 16.64
CA PRO A 12 -32.33 -4.73 17.41
C PRO A 12 -30.90 -4.53 16.91
N ASN A 13 -30.71 -3.76 15.86
CA ASN A 13 -29.40 -3.43 15.28
C ASN A 13 -29.03 -1.95 15.48
N GLU A 14 -29.81 -1.14 16.18
CA GLU A 14 -29.62 0.31 16.24
C GLU A 14 -28.22 0.70 16.73
N ASP A 15 -27.76 0.14 17.86
CA ASP A 15 -26.43 0.40 18.39
C ASP A 15 -25.30 -0.07 17.43
N LEU A 16 -25.53 -1.21 16.77
CA LEU A 16 -24.57 -1.73 15.80
C LEU A 16 -24.53 -0.89 14.52
N GLU A 17 -25.67 -0.39 14.05
CA GLU A 17 -25.79 0.52 12.92
C GLU A 17 -25.06 1.83 13.20
N GLN A 18 -25.22 2.41 14.39
CA GLN A 18 -24.52 3.64 14.81
C GLN A 18 -22.99 3.43 14.83
N ARG A 19 -22.51 2.37 15.45
CA ARG A 19 -21.08 2.05 15.47
C ARG A 19 -20.49 1.83 14.07
N ILE A 20 -21.24 1.18 13.19
CA ILE A 20 -20.84 0.98 11.79
C ILE A 20 -20.73 2.33 11.06
N LEU A 21 -21.68 3.26 11.31
CA LEU A 21 -21.66 4.61 10.74
C LEU A 21 -20.47 5.43 11.24
N GLU A 22 -20.15 5.35 12.54
CA GLU A 22 -19.00 6.03 13.15
C GLU A 22 -17.70 5.54 12.51
N ILE A 23 -17.46 4.22 12.49
CA ILE A 23 -16.28 3.63 11.85
C ILE A 23 -16.17 4.07 10.38
N ARG A 24 -17.29 4.17 9.68
CA ARG A 24 -17.34 4.57 8.28
C ARG A 24 -17.04 6.05 8.07
N ARG A 25 -17.49 6.94 8.98
CA ARG A 25 -17.18 8.38 8.95
C ARG A 25 -15.69 8.63 9.15
N GLU A 26 -15.08 7.94 10.11
CA GLU A 26 -13.64 8.04 10.37
C GLU A 26 -12.79 7.44 9.23
N ASN A 27 -13.31 6.39 8.57
CA ASN A 27 -12.58 5.58 7.60
C ASN A 27 -13.40 5.39 6.32
N LYS A 28 -13.42 6.40 5.45
CA LYS A 28 -14.23 6.44 4.20
C LYS A 28 -14.02 5.23 3.27
N ASP A 29 -12.85 4.60 3.30
CA ASP A 29 -12.47 3.48 2.43
C ASP A 29 -12.59 2.10 3.11
N PHE A 30 -13.18 2.02 4.31
CA PHE A 30 -13.41 0.75 4.97
C PHE A 30 -14.67 0.07 4.40
N GLY A 31 -14.49 -0.99 3.62
CA GLY A 31 -15.58 -1.89 3.26
C GLY A 31 -16.02 -2.75 4.47
N TYR A 32 -17.13 -3.46 4.35
CA TYR A 32 -17.72 -4.27 5.43
C TYR A 32 -16.73 -5.21 6.13
N ARG A 33 -15.70 -5.71 5.42
CA ARG A 33 -14.67 -6.57 6.02
C ARG A 33 -13.81 -5.82 7.03
N ARG A 34 -13.35 -4.62 6.69
CA ARG A 34 -12.56 -3.79 7.62
C ARG A 34 -13.41 -3.23 8.75
N ILE A 35 -14.68 -2.87 8.49
CA ILE A 35 -15.64 -2.49 9.54
C ILE A 35 -15.80 -3.65 10.51
N TYR A 36 -16.02 -4.87 10.02
CA TYR A 36 -16.07 -6.08 10.85
C TYR A 36 -14.79 -6.27 11.68
N GLY A 37 -13.61 -6.12 11.06
CA GLY A 37 -12.33 -6.22 11.76
C GLY A 37 -12.18 -5.18 12.87
N ASN A 38 -12.60 -3.93 12.63
CA ASN A 38 -12.58 -2.86 13.62
C ASN A 38 -13.53 -3.14 14.80
N LEU A 39 -14.76 -3.59 14.52
CA LEU A 39 -15.71 -4.01 15.56
C LEU A 39 -15.14 -5.13 16.43
N ARG A 40 -14.48 -6.13 15.82
CA ARG A 40 -13.80 -7.22 16.54
C ARG A 40 -12.68 -6.70 17.43
N LYS A 41 -11.90 -5.74 16.94
CA LYS A 41 -10.82 -5.08 17.71
C LYS A 41 -11.37 -4.30 18.92
N GLN A 42 -12.58 -3.79 18.81
CA GLN A 42 -13.32 -3.15 19.92
C GLN A 42 -13.99 -4.16 20.87
N GLY A 43 -13.75 -5.47 20.71
CA GLY A 43 -14.31 -6.53 21.56
C GLY A 43 -15.73 -6.98 21.18
N LEU A 44 -16.31 -6.46 20.11
CA LEU A 44 -17.68 -6.82 19.71
C LEU A 44 -17.70 -8.16 18.96
N ILE A 45 -18.50 -9.09 19.48
CA ILE A 45 -18.72 -10.39 18.85
C ILE A 45 -19.89 -10.28 17.89
N VAL A 46 -19.62 -10.09 16.60
CA VAL A 46 -20.63 -9.96 15.56
C VAL A 46 -20.34 -10.89 14.39
N ASN A 47 -21.37 -11.30 13.67
CA ASN A 47 -21.20 -12.11 12.47
C ASN A 47 -20.88 -11.21 11.26
N LYS A 48 -19.84 -11.57 10.48
CA LYS A 48 -19.41 -10.84 9.28
C LYS A 48 -20.54 -10.64 8.27
N LYS A 49 -21.42 -11.63 8.07
CA LYS A 49 -22.59 -11.51 7.19
C LYS A 49 -23.62 -10.51 7.73
N ARG A 50 -23.77 -10.40 9.07
CA ARG A 50 -24.64 -9.38 9.70
C ARG A 50 -24.14 -7.97 9.40
N VAL A 51 -22.84 -7.72 9.58
CA VAL A 51 -22.21 -6.43 9.23
C VAL A 51 -22.39 -6.10 7.74
N GLN A 52 -22.17 -7.08 6.85
CA GLN A 52 -22.38 -6.89 5.41
C GLN A 52 -23.80 -6.46 5.07
N ARG A 53 -24.83 -7.12 5.64
CA ARG A 53 -26.24 -6.78 5.41
C ARG A 53 -26.58 -5.37 5.92
N ILE A 54 -26.03 -4.98 7.07
CA ILE A 54 -26.25 -3.63 7.63
C ILE A 54 -25.61 -2.58 6.72
N VAL A 55 -24.36 -2.77 6.28
CA VAL A 55 -23.68 -1.87 5.34
C VAL A 55 -24.47 -1.71 4.04
N GLN A 56 -25.08 -2.78 3.53
CA GLN A 56 -25.95 -2.75 2.35
C GLN A 56 -27.26 -2.00 2.64
N LYS A 57 -27.93 -2.31 3.77
CA LYS A 57 -29.17 -1.64 4.19
C LYS A 57 -28.99 -0.12 4.33
N LEU A 58 -27.86 0.30 4.88
CA LEU A 58 -27.52 1.72 5.08
C LEU A 58 -27.01 2.42 3.81
N GLY A 59 -26.82 1.71 2.69
CA GLY A 59 -26.34 2.29 1.44
C GLY A 59 -24.90 2.83 1.49
N ILE A 60 -24.07 2.37 2.46
CA ILE A 60 -22.74 2.89 2.71
C ILE A 60 -21.61 1.99 2.16
N GLN A 61 -21.86 1.27 1.06
CA GLN A 61 -20.83 0.49 0.39
C GLN A 61 -19.68 1.38 -0.09
N VAL A 62 -18.47 0.80 -0.14
CA VAL A 62 -17.29 1.50 -0.68
C VAL A 62 -17.38 1.59 -2.20
N THR A 63 -17.17 2.77 -2.74
CA THR A 63 -17.15 3.05 -4.19
C THR A 63 -15.73 3.09 -4.77
N SER A 64 -14.70 3.16 -3.93
CA SER A 64 -13.30 3.35 -4.34
C SER A 64 -12.74 2.23 -5.23
N PHE A 65 -13.25 0.99 -5.12
CA PHE A 65 -12.70 -0.18 -5.82
C PHE A 65 -13.48 -0.62 -7.05
N THR A 66 -14.25 0.27 -7.66
CA THR A 66 -15.08 -0.03 -8.85
C THR A 66 -14.36 0.15 -10.19
N ARG A 67 -13.22 0.86 -10.21
CA ARG A 67 -12.47 1.12 -11.44
C ARG A 67 -11.52 -0.02 -11.77
N LYS A 68 -11.54 -0.50 -13.02
CA LYS A 68 -10.58 -1.47 -13.55
C LYS A 68 -9.22 -0.80 -13.71
N SER A 69 -8.14 -1.46 -13.27
CA SER A 69 -6.77 -1.00 -13.54
C SER A 69 -6.46 -1.10 -15.04
N ARG A 70 -5.71 -0.14 -15.58
CA ARG A 70 -5.19 -0.23 -16.96
C ARG A 70 -4.08 -1.27 -17.00
N LYS A 71 -3.90 -1.91 -18.18
CA LYS A 71 -2.79 -2.84 -18.40
C LYS A 71 -1.46 -2.14 -18.13
N TYR A 72 -0.63 -2.77 -17.32
CA TYR A 72 0.73 -2.35 -17.03
C TYR A 72 1.65 -2.77 -18.18
N SER A 73 2.60 -1.91 -18.55
CA SER A 73 3.68 -2.23 -19.49
C SER A 73 5.01 -2.13 -18.77
N SER A 74 5.70 -3.26 -18.59
CA SER A 74 7.00 -3.29 -17.93
C SER A 74 8.10 -2.73 -18.86
N TYR A 75 9.15 -2.15 -18.25
CA TYR A 75 10.34 -1.71 -18.96
C TYR A 75 11.02 -2.87 -19.71
N LYS A 76 11.29 -2.68 -21.02
CA LYS A 76 11.85 -3.71 -21.91
C LYS A 76 13.34 -3.50 -22.24
N GLY A 77 13.95 -2.41 -21.79
CA GLY A 77 15.34 -2.07 -22.07
C GLY A 77 16.36 -2.91 -21.26
N LYS A 78 17.61 -2.90 -21.73
CA LYS A 78 18.77 -3.42 -20.98
C LYS A 78 19.69 -2.24 -20.69
N VAL A 79 19.97 -1.95 -19.45
CA VAL A 79 20.86 -0.85 -19.03
C VAL A 79 22.09 -1.38 -18.26
N GLY A 80 21.96 -2.52 -17.61
CA GLY A 80 23.02 -3.10 -16.77
C GLY A 80 22.87 -4.59 -16.56
N LYS A 81 23.34 -5.10 -15.43
CA LYS A 81 23.30 -6.52 -15.09
C LYS A 81 21.99 -6.86 -14.38
N VAL A 82 21.27 -7.85 -14.90
CA VAL A 82 20.04 -8.40 -14.30
C VAL A 82 20.44 -9.44 -13.25
N ALA A 83 19.96 -9.28 -12.01
CA ALA A 83 20.13 -10.26 -10.96
C ALA A 83 19.13 -11.42 -11.10
N SER A 84 19.50 -12.61 -10.60
CA SER A 84 18.62 -13.78 -10.59
C SER A 84 17.42 -13.56 -9.65
N ASN A 85 16.26 -14.13 -10.02
CA ASN A 85 15.09 -14.13 -9.14
C ASN A 85 15.34 -15.10 -7.96
N ARG A 86 15.51 -14.56 -6.75
CA ARG A 86 15.73 -15.33 -5.51
C ARG A 86 14.44 -15.52 -4.71
N ILE A 87 13.44 -14.68 -4.94
CA ILE A 87 12.15 -14.74 -4.23
C ILE A 87 11.31 -15.91 -4.73
N HIS A 88 11.30 -16.19 -6.05
CA HIS A 88 10.49 -17.25 -6.67
C HIS A 88 9.02 -17.20 -6.24
N ARG A 89 8.43 -16.00 -6.17
CA ARG A 89 7.06 -15.73 -5.68
C ARG A 89 6.79 -16.12 -4.23
N ARG A 90 7.81 -16.44 -3.43
CA ARG A 90 7.68 -16.67 -2.00
C ARG A 90 7.63 -15.31 -1.27
N PHE A 91 6.50 -14.62 -1.40
CA PHE A 91 6.30 -13.25 -0.90
C PHE A 91 5.98 -13.17 0.59
N ASP A 92 5.70 -14.30 1.23
CA ASP A 92 5.43 -14.35 2.65
C ASP A 92 6.70 -14.72 3.41
N THR A 93 6.93 -14.05 4.52
CA THR A 93 7.98 -14.33 5.51
C THR A 93 7.45 -13.93 6.87
N HIS A 94 7.86 -14.63 7.91
CA HIS A 94 7.54 -14.29 9.31
C HIS A 94 8.62 -13.44 9.98
N ILE A 95 9.70 -13.15 9.25
CA ILE A 95 10.84 -12.39 9.76
C ILE A 95 10.75 -10.96 9.23
N PRO A 96 10.50 -9.97 10.11
CA PRO A 96 10.52 -8.56 9.72
C PRO A 96 11.85 -8.19 9.04
N TYR A 97 11.75 -7.33 8.02
CA TYR A 97 12.88 -6.76 7.29
C TYR A 97 13.75 -7.75 6.48
N GLN A 98 13.41 -9.05 6.48
CA GLN A 98 14.18 -10.05 5.73
C GLN A 98 14.03 -9.90 4.21
N LYS A 99 12.84 -9.61 3.74
CA LYS A 99 12.54 -9.49 2.31
C LYS A 99 11.88 -8.14 2.04
N ILE A 100 12.57 -7.28 1.34
CA ILE A 100 12.09 -5.95 0.93
C ILE A 100 11.79 -5.99 -0.56
N THR A 101 10.68 -5.40 -0.98
CA THR A 101 10.37 -5.21 -2.39
C THR A 101 10.21 -3.74 -2.72
N THR A 102 10.54 -3.38 -3.96
CA THR A 102 10.43 -2.01 -4.47
C THR A 102 9.95 -2.01 -5.92
N ASP A 103 9.36 -0.92 -6.32
CA ASP A 103 8.95 -0.63 -7.69
C ASP A 103 8.68 0.87 -7.81
N THR A 104 8.65 1.39 -9.02
CA THR A 104 8.34 2.80 -9.29
C THR A 104 6.92 2.96 -9.80
N SER A 105 6.15 3.88 -9.24
CA SER A 105 4.83 4.24 -9.77
C SER A 105 4.75 5.71 -10.16
N GLU A 106 4.17 5.93 -11.34
CA GLU A 106 3.89 7.27 -11.88
C GLU A 106 2.50 7.72 -11.45
N PHE A 107 2.42 9.01 -11.04
CA PHE A 107 1.21 9.78 -10.79
C PHE A 107 1.21 11.03 -11.66
N LYS A 108 0.04 11.53 -12.01
CA LYS A 108 -0.11 12.77 -12.79
C LYS A 108 -0.77 13.83 -11.93
N TYR A 109 -0.35 15.07 -12.11
CA TYR A 109 -0.98 16.25 -11.53
C TYR A 109 -1.05 17.35 -12.59
N TYR A 110 -1.88 18.35 -12.36
CA TYR A 110 -2.01 19.51 -13.21
C TYR A 110 -1.17 20.65 -12.66
N ASP A 111 -0.61 21.44 -13.54
CA ASP A 111 0.14 22.64 -13.21
C ASP A 111 -0.16 23.72 -14.25
N ILE A 112 0.19 24.94 -13.97
CA ILE A 112 -0.01 26.07 -14.88
C ILE A 112 1.36 26.46 -15.44
N ASP A 113 1.48 26.56 -16.78
CA ASP A 113 2.70 27.02 -17.43
C ASP A 113 2.80 28.54 -17.36
N ASP A 114 3.97 29.08 -17.77
CA ASP A 114 4.26 30.53 -17.78
C ASP A 114 3.29 31.35 -18.69
N LYS A 115 2.51 30.66 -19.53
CA LYS A 115 1.51 31.27 -20.41
C LYS A 115 0.07 31.09 -19.87
N GLY A 116 -0.09 30.66 -18.60
CA GLY A 116 -1.38 30.45 -17.97
C GLY A 116 -2.16 29.20 -18.46
N ARG A 117 -1.53 28.28 -19.19
CA ARG A 117 -2.19 27.09 -19.72
C ARG A 117 -2.01 25.92 -18.76
N MET A 118 -3.08 25.15 -18.58
CA MET A 118 -3.04 23.93 -17.79
C MET A 118 -2.22 22.84 -18.50
N ILE A 119 -1.17 22.34 -17.83
CA ILE A 119 -0.30 21.28 -18.33
C ILE A 119 -0.32 20.09 -17.39
N ILE A 120 -0.06 18.90 -17.93
CA ILE A 120 0.01 17.66 -17.13
C ILE A 120 1.47 17.37 -16.82
N LYS A 121 1.82 17.37 -15.55
CA LYS A 121 3.13 16.95 -15.03
C LYS A 121 3.06 15.60 -14.34
N LYS A 122 4.21 15.02 -14.06
CA LYS A 122 4.35 13.70 -13.46
C LYS A 122 5.09 13.78 -12.13
N LEU A 123 4.69 12.88 -11.23
CA LEU A 123 5.36 12.58 -9.98
C LEU A 123 5.66 11.09 -9.94
N TYR A 124 6.84 10.74 -9.49
CA TYR A 124 7.32 9.37 -9.34
C TYR A 124 7.46 9.03 -7.85
N LEU A 125 6.95 7.88 -7.47
CA LEU A 125 7.02 7.35 -6.11
C LEU A 125 7.77 6.01 -6.15
N ASP A 126 8.85 5.92 -5.36
CA ASP A 126 9.77 4.79 -5.26
C ASP A 126 9.76 4.22 -3.83
N PRO A 127 8.76 3.43 -3.41
CA PRO A 127 8.68 2.88 -2.06
C PRO A 127 9.46 1.58 -1.92
N PHE A 128 9.99 1.34 -0.72
CA PHE A 128 10.54 0.08 -0.27
C PHE A 128 9.60 -0.52 0.76
N MET A 129 9.11 -1.73 0.51
CA MET A 129 8.10 -2.40 1.33
C MET A 129 8.64 -3.69 1.94
N ASP A 130 8.45 -3.88 3.23
CA ASP A 130 8.69 -5.17 3.89
C ASP A 130 7.61 -6.19 3.48
N MET A 131 8.06 -7.36 3.01
CA MET A 131 7.16 -8.44 2.61
C MET A 131 6.56 -9.18 3.82
N CYS A 132 7.08 -9.01 5.04
CA CYS A 132 6.56 -9.63 6.25
C CYS A 132 5.19 -9.03 6.62
N ASN A 133 5.17 -7.74 6.87
CA ASN A 133 4.01 -7.01 7.38
C ASN A 133 3.40 -6.05 6.36
N ARG A 134 4.00 -5.90 5.17
CA ARG A 134 3.58 -4.94 4.11
C ARG A 134 3.75 -3.47 4.52
N GLU A 135 4.65 -3.16 5.43
CA GLU A 135 5.02 -1.80 5.82
C GLU A 135 5.88 -1.13 4.75
N ILE A 136 5.62 0.13 4.44
CA ILE A 136 6.53 0.96 3.65
C ILE A 136 7.62 1.46 4.60
N VAL A 137 8.80 0.90 4.48
CA VAL A 137 9.94 1.22 5.37
C VAL A 137 10.65 2.51 4.97
N SER A 138 10.70 2.80 3.68
CA SER A 138 11.20 4.06 3.13
C SER A 138 10.57 4.33 1.78
N TYR A 139 10.65 5.56 1.30
CA TYR A 139 10.22 5.92 -0.05
C TYR A 139 10.87 7.22 -0.51
N GLY A 140 10.96 7.36 -1.82
CA GLY A 140 11.36 8.60 -2.47
C GLY A 140 10.24 9.16 -3.34
N VAL A 141 10.15 10.50 -3.43
CA VAL A 141 9.21 11.20 -4.31
C VAL A 141 9.98 12.18 -5.17
N SER A 142 9.75 12.19 -6.48
CA SER A 142 10.45 13.05 -7.42
C SER A 142 9.57 13.48 -8.59
N GLN A 143 9.93 14.60 -9.22
CA GLN A 143 9.24 15.12 -10.43
C GLN A 143 9.74 14.46 -11.72
N ARG A 144 10.86 13.76 -11.65
CA ARG A 144 11.49 13.04 -12.79
C ARG A 144 12.01 11.70 -12.31
N PRO A 145 12.12 10.68 -13.19
CA PRO A 145 12.83 9.45 -12.84
C PRO A 145 14.25 9.80 -12.39
N SER A 146 14.59 9.57 -11.13
CA SER A 146 15.83 10.03 -10.52
C SER A 146 16.57 8.87 -9.86
N ALA A 147 17.81 8.62 -10.32
CA ALA A 147 18.72 7.68 -9.69
C ALA A 147 19.01 8.08 -8.24
N GLU A 148 19.23 9.38 -8.00
CA GLU A 148 19.52 9.92 -6.68
C GLU A 148 18.36 9.65 -5.69
N ASN A 149 17.13 9.93 -6.12
CA ASN A 149 15.94 9.71 -5.30
C ASN A 149 15.80 8.24 -4.88
N ILE A 150 15.97 7.32 -5.82
CA ILE A 150 15.91 5.87 -5.55
C ILE A 150 17.07 5.45 -4.62
N MET A 151 18.28 5.99 -4.82
CA MET A 151 19.42 5.68 -3.96
C MET A 151 19.27 6.22 -2.54
N ASN A 152 18.66 7.41 -2.37
CA ASN A 152 18.34 7.97 -1.06
C ASN A 152 17.31 7.08 -0.33
N ALA A 153 16.24 6.69 -1.01
CA ALA A 153 15.25 5.78 -0.46
C ALA A 153 15.84 4.39 -0.13
N LEU A 154 16.74 3.87 -0.98
CA LEU A 154 17.49 2.64 -0.72
C LEU A 154 18.35 2.75 0.53
N ASN A 155 19.12 3.84 0.68
CA ASN A 155 20.00 4.04 1.84
C ASN A 155 19.19 4.06 3.14
N GLU A 156 18.04 4.73 3.13
CA GLU A 156 17.14 4.76 4.29
C GLU A 156 16.52 3.37 4.56
N ALA A 157 16.11 2.63 3.52
CA ALA A 157 15.63 1.25 3.67
C ALA A 157 16.71 0.34 4.29
N ILE A 158 17.96 0.47 3.84
CA ILE A 158 19.11 -0.30 4.37
C ILE A 158 19.31 0.02 5.85
N LYS A 159 19.27 1.30 6.24
CA LYS A 159 19.41 1.77 7.61
C LYS A 159 18.31 1.24 8.52
N ILE A 160 17.04 1.43 8.14
CA ILE A 160 15.87 0.99 8.92
C ILE A 160 15.84 -0.53 9.11
N THR A 161 16.31 -1.28 8.11
CA THR A 161 16.28 -2.75 8.16
C THR A 161 17.58 -3.37 8.68
N SER A 162 18.50 -2.56 9.23
CA SER A 162 19.85 -3.01 9.64
C SER A 162 19.84 -3.96 10.84
N ASP A 163 18.82 -3.91 11.69
CA ASP A 163 18.62 -4.76 12.86
C ASP A 163 18.17 -6.19 12.52
N CYS A 164 17.83 -6.46 11.26
CA CYS A 164 17.49 -7.80 10.82
C CYS A 164 18.67 -8.76 10.98
N LYS A 165 18.54 -9.75 11.88
CA LYS A 165 19.58 -10.75 12.19
C LYS A 165 19.86 -11.70 11.03
N TYR A 166 18.99 -11.77 10.04
CA TYR A 166 19.10 -12.65 8.88
C TYR A 166 19.58 -11.90 7.66
N ARG A 167 20.15 -12.62 6.70
CA ARG A 167 20.57 -12.01 5.44
C ARG A 167 19.34 -11.49 4.67
N ARG A 168 19.33 -10.20 4.41
CA ARG A 168 18.25 -9.49 3.72
C ARG A 168 18.24 -9.77 2.23
N THR A 169 17.09 -9.70 1.60
CA THR A 169 16.92 -9.79 0.15
C THR A 169 16.07 -8.61 -0.32
N PHE A 170 16.59 -7.79 -1.23
CA PHE A 170 15.86 -6.69 -1.86
C PHE A 170 15.46 -7.10 -3.27
N HIS A 171 14.19 -7.05 -3.55
CA HIS A 171 13.56 -7.49 -4.79
C HIS A 171 12.95 -6.31 -5.56
N SER A 172 13.16 -6.30 -6.88
CA SER A 172 12.58 -5.30 -7.78
C SER A 172 12.16 -5.94 -9.10
N ASP A 173 11.53 -5.16 -9.96
CA ASP A 173 11.45 -5.47 -11.38
C ASP A 173 12.84 -5.27 -12.05
N GLN A 174 12.89 -5.37 -13.40
CA GLN A 174 14.08 -5.09 -14.19
C GLN A 174 14.18 -3.63 -14.65
N GLY A 175 13.61 -2.68 -13.88
CA GLY A 175 13.72 -1.26 -14.16
C GLY A 175 15.18 -0.79 -14.23
N TRP A 176 15.44 0.25 -15.03
CA TRP A 176 16.80 0.75 -15.31
C TRP A 176 17.58 1.10 -14.03
N ALA A 177 16.92 1.70 -13.05
CA ALA A 177 17.54 2.14 -11.82
C ALA A 177 18.10 0.99 -10.99
N TYR A 178 17.37 -0.12 -10.94
CA TYR A 178 17.76 -1.32 -10.19
C TYR A 178 18.89 -2.11 -10.87
N GLN A 179 19.13 -1.86 -12.17
CA GLN A 179 20.24 -2.45 -12.94
C GLN A 179 21.55 -1.63 -12.84
N MET A 180 21.51 -0.44 -12.23
CA MET A 180 22.70 0.40 -12.06
C MET A 180 23.78 -0.28 -11.19
N LYS A 181 25.04 -0.06 -11.56
CA LYS A 181 26.19 -0.53 -10.78
C LYS A 181 26.17 0.02 -9.34
N ALA A 182 25.81 1.29 -9.15
CA ALA A 182 25.72 1.92 -7.84
C ALA A 182 24.69 1.20 -6.93
N TYR A 183 23.49 0.86 -7.46
CA TYR A 183 22.47 0.13 -6.73
C TYR A 183 22.97 -1.27 -6.30
N SER A 184 23.51 -2.04 -7.24
CA SER A 184 24.03 -3.39 -6.98
C SER A 184 25.21 -3.36 -6.00
N TYR A 185 26.12 -2.37 -6.15
CA TYR A 185 27.26 -2.19 -5.26
C TYR A 185 26.79 -1.90 -3.82
N LYS A 186 25.82 -0.99 -3.66
CA LYS A 186 25.28 -0.61 -2.36
C LYS A 186 24.66 -1.80 -1.61
N LEU A 187 23.92 -2.64 -2.32
CA LEU A 187 23.36 -3.87 -1.75
C LEU A 187 24.48 -4.86 -1.33
N LYS A 188 25.48 -5.04 -2.21
CA LYS A 188 26.63 -5.94 -1.94
C LYS A 188 27.44 -5.48 -0.73
N GLU A 189 27.75 -4.19 -0.63
CA GLU A 189 28.44 -3.56 0.49
C GLU A 189 27.75 -3.89 1.83
N ASN A 190 26.41 -3.85 1.84
CA ASN A 190 25.59 -4.13 3.01
C ASN A 190 25.21 -5.62 3.17
N LYS A 191 25.86 -6.53 2.43
CA LYS A 191 25.62 -7.99 2.46
C LYS A 191 24.16 -8.37 2.17
N ILE A 192 23.47 -7.59 1.33
CA ILE A 192 22.08 -7.80 0.92
C ILE A 192 22.05 -8.52 -0.43
N PHE A 193 21.20 -9.53 -0.57
CA PHE A 193 20.95 -10.16 -1.85
C PHE A 193 20.09 -9.27 -2.74
N GLN A 194 20.56 -8.99 -3.95
CA GLN A 194 19.72 -8.46 -5.00
C GLN A 194 18.90 -9.57 -5.66
N SER A 195 17.64 -9.32 -5.89
CA SER A 195 16.70 -10.21 -6.59
C SER A 195 15.89 -9.40 -7.59
N MET A 196 15.67 -9.92 -8.79
CA MET A 196 14.85 -9.26 -9.81
C MET A 196 13.79 -10.20 -10.35
N SER A 197 12.64 -9.64 -10.72
CA SER A 197 11.58 -10.33 -11.44
C SER A 197 12.09 -10.89 -12.78
N ARG A 198 11.49 -11.95 -13.27
CA ARG A 198 11.76 -12.44 -14.63
C ARG A 198 11.21 -11.44 -15.65
N LYS A 199 11.88 -11.33 -16.80
CA LYS A 199 11.49 -10.39 -17.85
C LYS A 199 10.03 -10.62 -18.28
N GLY A 200 9.25 -9.55 -18.28
CA GLY A 200 7.85 -9.60 -18.71
C GLY A 200 6.89 -10.32 -17.77
N ASN A 201 7.34 -10.67 -16.55
CA ASN A 201 6.53 -11.40 -15.57
C ASN A 201 6.13 -10.50 -14.40
N CYS A 202 5.03 -9.75 -14.58
CA CYS A 202 4.48 -8.85 -13.56
C CYS A 202 4.11 -9.57 -12.25
N HIS A 203 3.71 -10.84 -12.31
CA HIS A 203 3.39 -11.63 -11.12
C HIS A 203 4.57 -11.82 -10.16
N ASP A 204 5.80 -11.60 -10.61
CA ASP A 204 6.98 -11.70 -9.76
C ASP A 204 7.15 -10.48 -8.84
N ASN A 205 6.40 -9.37 -9.06
CA ASN A 205 6.33 -8.18 -8.18
C ASN A 205 4.88 -7.82 -7.77
N SER A 206 3.99 -8.79 -7.72
CA SER A 206 2.56 -8.60 -7.45
C SER A 206 2.25 -7.91 -6.12
N VAL A 207 3.17 -7.95 -5.16
CA VAL A 207 3.03 -7.28 -3.85
C VAL A 207 3.01 -5.77 -4.02
N MET A 208 3.94 -5.23 -4.83
CA MET A 208 4.00 -3.79 -5.12
C MET A 208 2.85 -3.35 -6.03
N GLU A 209 2.51 -4.16 -7.04
CA GLU A 209 1.34 -3.89 -7.88
C GLU A 209 0.05 -3.78 -7.06
N ASN A 210 -0.14 -4.67 -6.09
CA ASN A 210 -1.28 -4.62 -5.18
C ASN A 210 -1.27 -3.35 -4.31
N PHE A 211 -0.12 -2.96 -3.76
CA PHE A 211 0.03 -1.74 -2.99
C PHE A 211 -0.35 -0.50 -3.82
N PHE A 212 0.23 -0.34 -5.00
CA PHE A 212 -0.09 0.79 -5.87
C PHE A 212 -1.55 0.80 -6.33
N GLY A 213 -2.11 -0.38 -6.61
CA GLY A 213 -3.53 -0.52 -6.94
C GLY A 213 -4.42 0.00 -5.81
N ILE A 214 -4.16 -0.41 -4.57
CA ILE A 214 -4.89 0.03 -3.38
C ILE A 214 -4.70 1.54 -3.16
N MET A 215 -3.46 2.02 -3.17
CA MET A 215 -3.12 3.43 -2.97
C MET A 215 -3.85 4.33 -3.98
N LYS A 216 -3.78 3.97 -5.27
CA LYS A 216 -4.45 4.75 -6.34
C LYS A 216 -5.97 4.74 -6.20
N GLN A 217 -6.57 3.66 -5.74
CA GLN A 217 -8.01 3.59 -5.49
C GLN A 217 -8.44 4.43 -4.28
N GLU A 218 -7.65 4.45 -3.21
CA GLU A 218 -8.03 5.10 -1.95
C GLU A 218 -7.70 6.60 -1.93
N MET A 219 -6.64 7.08 -2.63
CA MET A 219 -6.24 8.47 -2.54
C MET A 219 -6.09 9.21 -3.88
N TYR A 220 -6.01 8.50 -5.02
CA TYR A 220 -5.67 9.16 -6.28
C TYR A 220 -6.85 9.21 -7.28
N TYR A 221 -7.55 8.09 -7.52
CA TYR A 221 -8.62 8.08 -8.50
C TYR A 221 -9.84 8.88 -8.04
N GLY A 222 -10.33 9.76 -8.91
CA GLY A 222 -11.46 10.64 -8.62
C GLY A 222 -11.08 11.95 -7.93
N VAL A 223 -9.79 12.18 -7.68
CA VAL A 223 -9.24 13.45 -7.16
C VAL A 223 -8.38 14.10 -8.23
N VAL A 224 -8.47 15.42 -8.36
CA VAL A 224 -7.62 16.23 -9.23
C VAL A 224 -6.61 16.95 -8.35
N TYR A 225 -5.34 16.85 -8.70
CA TYR A 225 -4.23 17.52 -7.99
C TYR A 225 -3.69 18.65 -8.86
N TYR A 226 -3.56 19.83 -8.29
CA TYR A 226 -3.18 21.07 -9.01
C TYR A 226 -1.76 21.55 -8.70
N SER A 227 -1.00 20.80 -7.89
CA SER A 227 0.44 21.07 -7.69
C SER A 227 1.17 19.78 -7.27
N TYR A 228 2.50 19.82 -7.45
CA TYR A 228 3.40 18.79 -6.96
C TYR A 228 3.31 18.64 -5.44
N GLU A 229 3.31 19.76 -4.72
CA GLU A 229 3.28 19.82 -3.26
C GLU A 229 2.00 19.18 -2.71
N GLN A 230 0.84 19.52 -3.30
CA GLN A 230 -0.44 18.94 -2.91
C GLN A 230 -0.46 17.41 -3.06
N LEU A 231 0.03 16.91 -4.20
CA LEU A 231 0.07 15.48 -4.45
C LEU A 231 1.09 14.78 -3.53
N LYS A 232 2.28 15.38 -3.36
CA LYS A 232 3.32 14.87 -2.46
C LYS A 232 2.82 14.78 -1.02
N GLU A 233 2.24 15.85 -0.49
CA GLU A 233 1.68 15.85 0.87
C GLU A 233 0.60 14.79 1.06
N THR A 234 -0.24 14.58 0.05
CA THR A 234 -1.28 13.54 0.09
C THR A 234 -0.67 12.14 0.09
N ILE A 235 0.41 11.92 -0.67
CA ILE A 235 1.19 10.66 -0.65
C ILE A 235 1.79 10.43 0.73
N ASP A 236 2.43 11.44 1.32
CA ASP A 236 3.06 11.34 2.64
C ASP A 236 2.02 11.00 3.72
N LYS A 237 0.88 11.70 3.73
CA LYS A 237 -0.26 11.40 4.63
C LYS A 237 -0.83 10.00 4.42
N TYR A 238 -0.92 9.56 3.16
CA TYR A 238 -1.44 8.23 2.86
C TYR A 238 -0.50 7.12 3.32
N ILE A 239 0.81 7.24 3.10
CA ILE A 239 1.80 6.24 3.54
C ILE A 239 1.78 6.12 5.06
N LYS A 240 1.71 7.24 5.79
CA LYS A 240 1.55 7.23 7.24
C LYS A 240 0.27 6.51 7.67
N TYR A 241 -0.88 6.87 7.09
CA TYR A 241 -2.14 6.19 7.34
C TYR A 241 -2.08 4.68 7.02
N TYR A 242 -1.48 4.32 5.87
CA TYR A 242 -1.33 2.93 5.44
C TYR A 242 -0.51 2.10 6.43
N ASN A 243 0.58 2.65 6.93
CA ASN A 243 1.47 1.97 7.87
C ASN A 243 0.86 1.86 9.28
N GLU A 244 0.26 2.94 9.79
CA GLU A 244 -0.13 3.04 11.19
C GLU A 244 -1.60 2.68 11.45
N LYS A 245 -2.50 2.90 10.49
CA LYS A 245 -3.96 2.83 10.72
C LYS A 245 -4.69 1.86 9.81
N ARG A 246 -4.16 1.57 8.61
CA ARG A 246 -4.85 0.75 7.63
C ARG A 246 -4.79 -0.74 7.99
N ILE A 247 -5.84 -1.24 8.62
CA ILE A 247 -5.94 -2.65 9.05
C ILE A 247 -6.07 -3.61 7.87
N LYS A 248 -5.51 -4.82 8.02
CA LYS A 248 -5.53 -5.89 7.02
C LYS A 248 -5.97 -7.22 7.62
N GLU A 249 -6.88 -7.92 6.95
CA GLU A 249 -7.37 -9.24 7.39
C GLU A 249 -6.22 -10.26 7.52
N LYS A 250 -5.27 -10.25 6.56
CA LYS A 250 -4.08 -11.13 6.58
C LYS A 250 -3.11 -10.86 7.74
N LEU A 251 -3.17 -9.71 8.36
CA LEU A 251 -2.38 -9.33 9.53
C LEU A 251 -3.20 -9.42 10.83
N GLY A 252 -4.23 -10.25 10.87
CA GLY A 252 -5.08 -10.36 12.06
C GLY A 252 -5.84 -9.08 12.40
N TRP A 253 -6.23 -8.29 11.41
CA TRP A 253 -6.88 -6.98 11.57
C TRP A 253 -5.98 -5.91 12.22
N MET A 254 -4.68 -6.09 12.15
CA MET A 254 -3.70 -5.08 12.54
C MET A 254 -3.25 -4.23 11.36
N SER A 255 -2.75 -3.04 11.63
CA SER A 255 -1.97 -2.26 10.66
C SER A 255 -0.58 -2.88 10.45
N PRO A 256 0.15 -2.53 9.38
CA PRO A 256 1.52 -3.00 9.18
C PRO A 256 2.42 -2.81 10.40
N VAL A 257 2.44 -1.61 10.98
CA VAL A 257 3.26 -1.29 12.16
C VAL A 257 2.82 -2.09 13.40
N GLU A 258 1.50 -2.14 13.68
CA GLU A 258 0.98 -2.93 14.80
C GLU A 258 1.38 -4.40 14.70
N TYR A 259 1.31 -4.98 13.49
CA TYR A 259 1.70 -6.38 13.28
C TYR A 259 3.20 -6.59 13.51
N ARG A 260 4.06 -5.69 13.03
CA ARG A 260 5.51 -5.78 13.30
C ARG A 260 5.79 -5.73 14.80
N LEU A 261 5.18 -4.78 15.51
CA LEU A 261 5.36 -4.65 16.95
C LEU A 261 4.88 -5.90 17.71
N SER A 262 3.78 -6.52 17.27
CA SER A 262 3.31 -7.77 17.89
C SER A 262 4.28 -8.94 17.70
N LEU A 263 4.99 -8.99 16.56
CA LEU A 263 6.02 -10.01 16.31
C LEU A 263 7.30 -9.80 17.14
N LEU A 264 7.61 -8.55 17.50
CA LEU A 264 8.78 -8.23 18.32
C LEU A 264 8.52 -8.43 19.82
N ALA A 265 7.25 -8.43 20.22
CA ALA A 265 6.82 -8.64 21.61
C ALA A 265 6.59 -10.12 21.96
N ALA A 266 6.55 -11.01 20.95
CA ALA A 266 6.34 -12.45 21.09
C ALA A 266 7.68 -13.22 21.20
#